data_92c16c29d72192b97deff6b2ab597a04
#
_entry.id   92c16c29d72192b97deff6b2ab597a04
#
_cell.length_a   1.000
_cell.length_b   1.000
_cell.length_c   1.000
_cell.angle_alpha   90.00
_cell.angle_beta   90.00
_cell.angle_gamma   90.00
#
_symmetry.space_group_name_H-M   'P 1'
#
loop_
_entity.id
_entity.type
_entity.pdbx_description
1 polymer ?
#
loop_
_entity_poly.entity_id
_entity_poly.type
_entity_poly.pdbx_seq_one_letter_code
_entity_poly.pdbx_strand_id
1 'polypeptide(L)'
;MEHNHLHDHAAALPAQMPPESQLADVAELFKIFGDLTRVRIIFVLFQHEECVMDIAQKLEMTQSAISHQLRVLKQSRLVTSRREGKTIFYALAD
;
A
#
# COMPACT_ATOMS: atom_id res chain seq x y z
N MET A 1 -8.08 -7.55 34.52
CA MET A 1 -7.69 -7.54 33.73
C MET A 1 -6.96 -6.44 33.11
N GLU A 2 -6.57 -6.54 32.08
CA GLU A 2 -5.66 -5.71 31.40
C GLU A 2 -6.11 -4.35 31.09
N HIS A 3 -7.36 -4.05 31.36
CA HIS A 3 -7.88 -2.74 31.06
C HIS A 3 -7.10 -1.61 31.70
N ASN A 4 -6.64 -1.84 32.92
CA ASN A 4 -5.92 -0.79 33.62
C ASN A 4 -4.62 -0.45 32.95
N HIS A 5 -3.97 -1.46 32.40
CA HIS A 5 -2.73 -1.22 31.66
C HIS A 5 -2.97 -0.34 30.46
N LEU A 6 -4.07 -0.57 29.76
CA LEU A 6 -4.40 0.24 28.60
C LEU A 6 -4.65 1.68 29.01
N HIS A 7 -5.30 1.89 30.12
CA HIS A 7 -5.53 3.24 30.61
C HIS A 7 -4.21 3.94 30.92
N ASP A 8 -3.33 3.23 31.61
CA ASP A 8 -2.06 3.82 31.98
C ASP A 8 -1.24 4.17 30.77
N HIS A 9 -1.22 3.29 29.78
CA HIS A 9 -0.50 3.58 28.54
C HIS A 9 -1.12 4.74 27.81
N ALA A 10 -2.44 4.78 27.73
CA ALA A 10 -3.13 5.87 27.05
C ALA A 10 -2.82 7.21 27.70
N ALA A 11 -2.74 7.23 29.04
CA ALA A 11 -2.45 8.45 29.74
C ALA A 11 -1.04 8.96 29.44
N ALA A 12 -0.11 8.05 29.18
CA ALA A 12 1.27 8.42 28.90
C ALA A 12 1.51 8.76 27.43
N LEU A 13 0.67 8.25 26.53
CA LEU A 13 0.88 8.41 25.10
C LEU A 13 0.82 9.83 24.58
N PRO A 14 -0.07 10.70 25.08
CA PRO A 14 -0.19 12.03 24.46
C PRO A 14 1.12 12.80 24.37
N ALA A 15 2.04 12.58 25.30
CA ALA A 15 3.30 13.30 25.28
C ALA A 15 4.17 12.92 24.10
N GLN A 16 3.92 11.74 23.50
CA GLN A 16 4.72 11.25 22.39
C GLN A 16 3.88 11.01 21.15
N MET A 17 2.69 11.56 21.12
CA MET A 17 1.81 11.39 19.98
C MET A 17 2.36 12.16 18.79
N PRO A 18 2.44 11.52 17.60
CA PRO A 18 2.86 12.26 16.41
C PRO A 18 1.87 13.36 16.05
N PRO A 19 2.30 14.34 15.27
CA PRO A 19 1.37 15.37 14.78
C PRO A 19 0.19 14.76 14.05
N GLU A 20 -0.93 15.48 14.09
CA GLU A 20 -2.17 15.02 13.48
C GLU A 20 -1.99 14.70 11.99
N SER A 21 -1.20 15.50 11.29
CA SER A 21 -0.96 15.25 9.86
C SER A 21 -0.27 13.91 9.62
N GLN A 22 0.67 13.53 10.50
CA GLN A 22 1.33 12.24 10.36
C GLN A 22 0.39 11.09 10.69
N LEU A 23 -0.46 11.27 11.68
CA LEU A 23 -1.46 10.26 12.01
C LEU A 23 -2.42 10.04 10.84
N ALA A 24 -2.81 11.13 10.17
CA ALA A 24 -3.68 11.03 9.01
C ALA A 24 -3.01 10.26 7.88
N ASP A 25 -1.71 10.50 7.67
CA ASP A 25 -0.96 9.78 6.64
C ASP A 25 -0.89 8.29 6.96
N VAL A 26 -0.65 7.95 8.23
CA VAL A 26 -0.61 6.55 8.64
C VAL A 26 -1.97 5.88 8.44
N ALA A 27 -3.04 6.59 8.78
CA ALA A 27 -4.40 6.08 8.59
C ALA A 27 -4.68 5.81 7.11
N GLU A 28 -4.20 6.69 6.22
CA GLU A 28 -4.35 6.49 4.78
C GLU A 28 -3.63 5.22 4.33
N LEU A 29 -2.43 4.97 4.85
CA LEU A 29 -1.70 3.75 4.51
C LEU A 29 -2.47 2.50 4.94
N PHE A 30 -3.00 2.50 6.15
CA PHE A 30 -3.80 1.37 6.61
C PHE A 30 -5.03 1.16 5.74
N LYS A 31 -5.63 2.24 5.27
CA LYS A 31 -6.78 2.16 4.40
C LYS A 31 -6.42 1.50 3.06
N ILE A 32 -5.27 1.86 2.51
CA ILE A 32 -4.79 1.25 1.28
C ILE A 32 -4.51 -0.23 1.49
N PHE A 33 -3.83 -0.58 2.57
CA PHE A 33 -3.51 -1.97 2.87
C PHE A 33 -4.71 -2.78 3.34
N GLY A 34 -5.86 -2.13 3.53
CA GLY A 34 -7.09 -2.82 3.85
C GLY A 34 -7.72 -3.55 2.68
N ASP A 35 -7.17 -3.38 1.48
CA ASP A 35 -7.68 -4.02 0.26
C ASP A 35 -6.80 -5.22 -0.09
N LEU A 36 -7.40 -6.41 -0.15
CA LEU A 36 -6.65 -7.63 -0.39
C LEU A 36 -5.90 -7.61 -1.72
N THR A 37 -6.55 -7.10 -2.76
CA THR A 37 -5.92 -7.04 -4.08
C THR A 37 -4.67 -6.17 -4.06
N ARG A 38 -4.74 -5.02 -3.39
CA ARG A 38 -3.57 -4.15 -3.29
C ARG A 38 -2.42 -4.82 -2.56
N VAL A 39 -2.74 -5.54 -1.49
CA VAL A 39 -1.71 -6.27 -0.75
C VAL A 39 -1.07 -7.33 -1.64
N ARG A 40 -1.88 -8.04 -2.41
CA ARG A 40 -1.36 -9.05 -3.33
C ARG A 40 -0.44 -8.44 -4.38
N ILE A 41 -0.83 -7.30 -4.94
CA ILE A 41 0.01 -6.61 -5.93
C ILE A 41 1.34 -6.24 -5.30
N ILE A 42 1.31 -5.71 -4.09
CA ILE A 42 2.54 -5.31 -3.40
C ILE A 42 3.46 -6.51 -3.23
N PHE A 43 2.94 -7.66 -2.85
CA PHE A 43 3.77 -8.85 -2.69
C PHE A 43 4.34 -9.34 -4.03
N VAL A 44 3.57 -9.22 -5.12
CA VAL A 44 4.11 -9.54 -6.44
C VAL A 44 5.29 -8.62 -6.75
N LEU A 45 5.12 -7.32 -6.55
CA LEU A 45 6.14 -6.34 -6.87
C LEU A 45 7.31 -6.38 -5.89
N PHE A 46 7.09 -6.92 -4.70
CA PHE A 46 8.16 -7.08 -3.74
C PHE A 46 9.27 -7.98 -4.27
N GLN A 47 8.93 -8.93 -5.13
CA GLN A 47 9.91 -9.85 -5.69
C GLN A 47 10.68 -9.23 -6.85
N HIS A 48 9.99 -8.55 -7.75
CA HIS A 48 10.62 -7.80 -8.83
C HIS A 48 9.56 -7.00 -9.57
N GLU A 49 9.99 -6.07 -10.40
CA GLU A 49 9.04 -5.26 -11.16
C GLU A 49 8.29 -6.11 -12.17
N GLU A 50 7.07 -5.68 -12.51
CA GLU A 50 6.19 -6.41 -13.39
C GLU A 50 5.33 -5.46 -14.20
N CYS A 51 4.89 -5.90 -15.37
CA CYS A 51 3.90 -5.16 -16.14
C CYS A 51 2.49 -5.59 -15.75
N VAL A 52 1.49 -4.80 -16.17
CA VAL A 52 0.09 -5.05 -15.82
C VAL A 52 -0.35 -6.45 -16.24
N MET A 53 0.02 -6.85 -17.48
CA MET A 53 -0.41 -8.14 -18.01
C MET A 53 0.07 -9.29 -17.12
N ASP A 54 1.32 -9.23 -16.69
CA ASP A 54 1.88 -10.30 -15.88
C ASP A 54 1.30 -10.32 -14.48
N ILE A 55 1.07 -9.14 -13.89
CA ILE A 55 0.41 -9.08 -12.58
C ILE A 55 -1.00 -9.67 -12.68
N ALA A 56 -1.74 -9.27 -13.71
CA ALA A 56 -3.10 -9.75 -13.91
C ALA A 56 -3.13 -11.27 -14.05
N GLN A 57 -2.19 -11.81 -14.79
CA GLN A 57 -2.11 -13.25 -14.99
C GLN A 57 -1.80 -13.96 -13.68
N LYS A 58 -0.82 -13.46 -12.93
CA LYS A 58 -0.44 -14.08 -11.65
C LYS A 58 -1.57 -14.05 -10.64
N LEU A 59 -2.36 -13.00 -10.62
CA LEU A 59 -3.44 -12.85 -9.66
C LEU A 59 -4.78 -13.31 -10.20
N GLU A 60 -4.82 -13.77 -11.45
CA GLU A 60 -6.04 -14.25 -12.10
C GLU A 60 -7.13 -13.19 -12.09
N MET A 61 -6.75 -11.99 -12.47
CA MET A 61 -7.65 -10.83 -12.53
C MET A 61 -7.54 -10.18 -13.90
N THR A 62 -8.50 -9.30 -14.19
CA THR A 62 -8.46 -8.58 -15.45
C THR A 62 -7.38 -7.50 -15.40
N GLN A 63 -6.83 -7.16 -16.56
CA GLN A 63 -5.87 -6.07 -16.65
C GLN A 63 -6.48 -4.75 -16.20
N SER A 64 -7.76 -4.55 -16.52
CA SER A 64 -8.46 -3.34 -16.15
C SER A 64 -8.51 -3.19 -14.62
N ALA A 65 -8.82 -4.26 -13.91
CA ALA A 65 -8.88 -4.23 -12.45
C ALA A 65 -7.50 -3.96 -11.85
N ILE A 66 -6.48 -4.61 -12.39
CA ILE A 66 -5.11 -4.39 -11.91
C ILE A 66 -4.66 -2.96 -12.20
N SER A 67 -4.94 -2.45 -13.40
CA SER A 67 -4.58 -1.07 -13.75
C SER A 67 -5.21 -0.07 -12.78
N HIS A 68 -6.47 -0.30 -12.41
CA HIS A 68 -7.14 0.57 -11.46
C HIS A 68 -6.41 0.57 -10.11
N GLN A 69 -6.08 -0.61 -9.62
CA GLN A 69 -5.40 -0.72 -8.32
C GLN A 69 -3.99 -0.13 -8.37
N LEU A 70 -3.27 -0.34 -9.47
CA LEU A 70 -1.95 0.26 -9.62
C LEU A 70 -2.01 1.78 -9.64
N ARG A 71 -3.07 2.35 -10.22
CA ARG A 71 -3.25 3.79 -10.19
C ARG A 71 -3.39 4.30 -8.76
N VAL A 72 -4.19 3.60 -7.95
CA VAL A 72 -4.35 3.96 -6.55
C VAL A 72 -3.00 3.90 -5.82
N LEU A 73 -2.26 2.81 -6.02
CA LEU A 73 -0.96 2.63 -5.37
C LEU A 73 0.05 3.68 -5.82
N LYS A 74 0.01 4.06 -7.09
CA LYS A 74 0.92 5.07 -7.61
C LYS A 74 0.57 6.45 -7.07
N GLN A 75 -0.71 6.78 -6.97
CA GLN A 75 -1.13 8.04 -6.38
C GLN A 75 -0.72 8.16 -4.92
N SER A 76 -0.65 7.04 -4.23
CA SER A 76 -0.20 6.99 -2.84
C SER A 76 1.30 6.87 -2.71
N ARG A 77 2.01 6.91 -3.83
CA ARG A 77 3.49 6.86 -3.88
C ARG A 77 4.08 5.58 -3.32
N LEU A 78 3.30 4.50 -3.38
CA LEU A 78 3.78 3.18 -2.96
C LEU A 78 4.40 2.41 -4.10
N VAL A 79 4.05 2.75 -5.34
CA VAL A 79 4.66 2.15 -6.52
C VAL A 79 5.10 3.25 -7.48
N THR A 80 6.09 2.91 -8.29
CA THR A 80 6.56 3.75 -9.39
C THR A 80 6.37 2.98 -10.68
N SER A 81 6.50 3.68 -11.80
CA SER A 81 6.39 3.04 -13.10
C SER A 81 7.46 3.59 -14.04
N ARG A 82 7.85 2.76 -15.00
CA ARG A 82 8.73 3.19 -16.07
C ARG A 82 8.25 2.56 -17.39
N ARG A 83 8.53 3.24 -18.47
CA ARG A 83 8.15 2.74 -19.78
C ARG A 83 9.36 2.13 -20.46
N GLU A 84 9.14 1.00 -21.10
CA GLU A 84 10.14 0.38 -21.95
C GLU A 84 9.45 -0.04 -23.24
N GLY A 85 9.67 0.71 -24.31
CA GLY A 85 8.90 0.51 -25.53
C GLY A 85 7.43 0.82 -25.31
N LYS A 86 6.58 -0.13 -25.58
CA LYS A 86 5.14 0.00 -25.38
C LYS A 86 4.67 -0.57 -24.06
N THR A 87 5.60 -1.09 -23.26
CA THR A 87 5.26 -1.75 -22.02
C THR A 87 5.60 -0.84 -20.86
N ILE A 88 4.71 -0.80 -19.86
CA ILE A 88 4.95 -0.06 -18.63
C ILE A 88 5.18 -1.08 -17.52
N PHE A 89 6.29 -0.93 -16.82
CA PHE A 89 6.64 -1.77 -15.69
C PHE A 89 6.42 -1.02 -14.40
N TYR A 90 5.93 -1.73 -13.41
CA TYR A 90 5.67 -1.17 -12.08
C TYR A 90 6.59 -1.80 -11.05
N ALA A 91 7.00 -1.01 -10.08
CA ALA A 91 7.90 -1.46 -9.02
C ALA A 91 7.51 -0.76 -7.72
N LEU A 92 7.88 -1.36 -6.60
CA LEU A 92 7.68 -0.69 -5.33
C LEU A 92 8.56 0.56 -5.28
N ALA A 93 8.04 1.62 -4.67
CA ALA A 93 8.81 2.85 -4.49
C ALA A 93 9.89 2.63 -3.45
N ASP A 94 11.00 3.32 -3.63
CA ASP A 94 12.11 3.25 -2.67
C ASP A 94 11.86 4.07 -1.42
#